data_1b9ba55d652ab4dae1a8357f44b440f8
#
_entry.id   1b9ba55d652ab4dae1a8357f44b440f8
#
_cell.length_a   1.000
_cell.length_b   1.000
_cell.length_c   1.000
_cell.angle_alpha   90.00
_cell.angle_beta   90.00
_cell.angle_gamma   90.00
#
_symmetry.space_group_name_H-M   'P 1'
#
loop_
_entity.id
_entity.type
_entity.pdbx_description
1 polymer ?
#
loop_
_entity_poly.entity_id
_entity_poly.type
_entity_poly.pdbx_seq_one_letter_code
_entity_poly.pdbx_strand_id
1 'polypeptide(L)'
;MIDLDIFRENTEYYLPNLQCLGKVSICKRSKYMSLLLERLEIKHPIFLAPMAGVSTPELAAEVSNQGGLGSLGLGANTAETARSQILKTQALTEQPFQVNFFCHQSIELDPTIAQTWIDFLRPHFEQYDAEPPTQLHCIYPSFLDNDDFLNVVLETRPKAVSFHFGVPHPHQIQALKDAGILTMVSATNLAEARAIEAAGIDFIIAQGIEAGGHRGIFNEHFDSALRTVDLVQLLTQHCQCPIIAAGGIMNGTQAQQMLSLGASAVQLGTAFVQCKTSNANDAYRHALFHEHITQISASISGRPARGLLGHWHTQIDLPNRPAVAAYPYCYDLGKQLHAAATKQGDQGFGAFWAGTNVSQIRAMEAPDLINQLLVEMQQVSY
;
A
#
# COMPACT_ATOMS: atom_id res chain seq x y z
N MET A 1 22.08 10.81 12.73
CA MET A 1 22.87 9.57 12.78
C MET A 1 22.19 8.69 13.82
N ILE A 2 21.24 7.86 13.37
CA ILE A 2 20.57 6.87 14.21
C ILE A 2 21.50 5.67 14.23
N ASP A 3 21.86 5.25 15.42
CA ASP A 3 22.84 4.20 15.69
C ASP A 3 22.39 2.88 15.07
N LEU A 4 23.14 2.39 14.08
CA LEU A 4 22.87 1.16 13.32
C LEU A 4 23.17 -0.13 14.11
N ASP A 5 23.68 0.00 15.35
CA ASP A 5 24.04 -1.16 16.18
C ASP A 5 22.86 -1.84 16.91
N ILE A 6 21.66 -1.27 16.85
CA ILE A 6 20.44 -1.90 17.44
C ILE A 6 19.95 -3.10 16.62
N PHE A 7 20.42 -3.28 15.38
CA PHE A 7 19.95 -4.34 14.48
C PHE A 7 20.75 -5.65 14.48
N ARG A 8 21.82 -5.75 15.28
CA ARG A 8 22.72 -6.92 15.28
C ARG A 8 22.46 -8.00 16.31
N GLU A 9 21.66 -7.76 17.31
CA GLU A 9 21.34 -8.78 18.33
C GLU A 9 19.84 -9.08 18.31
N ASN A 10 19.42 -10.18 17.67
CA ASN A 10 18.28 -11.04 18.03
C ASN A 10 17.83 -11.90 16.84
N THR A 11 18.62 -12.92 16.53
CA THR A 11 18.26 -14.02 15.60
C THR A 11 17.66 -15.23 16.30
N GLU A 12 17.10 -15.10 17.48
CA GLU A 12 16.35 -16.18 18.14
C GLU A 12 14.97 -15.67 18.57
N TYR A 13 14.01 -15.62 17.64
CA TYR A 13 12.61 -15.60 18.03
C TYR A 13 12.05 -17.03 18.10
N TYR A 14 12.08 -17.60 19.31
CA TYR A 14 11.24 -18.71 19.70
C TYR A 14 9.78 -18.38 19.36
N LEU A 15 9.12 -19.24 18.61
CA LEU A 15 7.67 -19.28 18.52
C LEU A 15 7.13 -19.67 19.91
N PRO A 16 6.48 -18.80 20.66
CA PRO A 16 5.88 -19.21 21.90
C PRO A 16 4.68 -20.12 21.59
N ASN A 17 4.57 -21.19 22.36
CA ASN A 17 3.48 -22.14 22.33
C ASN A 17 2.11 -21.45 22.20
N LEU A 18 1.33 -21.83 21.18
CA LEU A 18 -0.01 -21.35 20.83
C LEU A 18 -1.09 -21.56 21.92
N GLN A 19 -0.74 -22.00 23.12
CA GLN A 19 -1.68 -22.29 24.20
C GLN A 19 -1.87 -21.19 25.25
N CYS A 20 -1.15 -20.07 25.15
CA CYS A 20 -1.36 -18.90 26.01
C CYS A 20 -1.85 -17.69 25.23
N LEU A 21 -2.91 -17.81 24.42
CA LEU A 21 -3.66 -16.68 23.90
C LEU A 21 -4.44 -16.02 25.06
N GLY A 22 -3.73 -15.19 25.82
CA GLY A 22 -4.36 -14.29 26.78
C GLY A 22 -5.40 -13.44 26.04
N LYS A 23 -6.67 -13.54 26.47
CA LYS A 23 -7.80 -12.76 26.00
C LYS A 23 -7.41 -11.29 26.00
N VAL A 24 -7.06 -10.71 24.83
CA VAL A 24 -7.11 -9.25 24.68
C VAL A 24 -8.52 -8.88 25.09
N SER A 25 -8.66 -8.14 26.17
CA SER A 25 -9.99 -7.86 26.75
C SER A 25 -10.89 -7.29 25.64
N ILE A 26 -12.08 -7.88 25.47
CA ILE A 26 -13.12 -7.39 24.54
C ILE A 26 -13.31 -5.88 24.70
N CYS A 27 -13.20 -5.37 25.93
CA CYS A 27 -13.24 -3.97 26.29
C CYS A 27 -12.11 -3.13 25.61
N LYS A 28 -10.87 -3.65 25.51
CA LYS A 28 -9.76 -2.94 24.84
C LYS A 28 -10.00 -2.84 23.34
N ARG A 29 -10.52 -3.89 22.69
CA ARG A 29 -10.81 -3.93 21.25
C ARG A 29 -11.89 -2.92 20.86
N SER A 30 -13.02 -2.92 21.57
CA SER A 30 -14.11 -1.96 21.35
C SER A 30 -13.66 -0.52 21.53
N LYS A 31 -12.82 -0.25 22.54
CA LYS A 31 -12.28 1.09 22.81
C LYS A 31 -11.42 1.61 21.67
N TYR A 32 -10.50 0.81 21.11
CA TYR A 32 -9.63 1.27 20.01
C TYR A 32 -10.37 1.49 18.70
N MET A 33 -11.35 0.64 18.38
CA MET A 33 -12.23 0.85 17.22
C MET A 33 -13.03 2.14 17.39
N SER A 34 -13.71 2.33 18.53
CA SER A 34 -14.48 3.56 18.78
C SER A 34 -13.61 4.81 18.71
N LEU A 35 -12.42 4.78 19.29
CA LEU A 35 -11.46 5.88 19.24
C LEU A 35 -11.02 6.20 17.81
N LEU A 36 -10.75 5.18 16.99
CA LEU A 36 -10.36 5.35 15.59
C LEU A 36 -11.50 6.00 14.78
N LEU A 37 -12.74 5.47 14.91
CA LEU A 37 -13.91 5.99 14.20
C LEU A 37 -14.20 7.43 14.60
N GLU A 38 -14.13 7.76 15.90
CA GLU A 38 -14.35 9.10 16.43
C GLU A 38 -13.28 10.08 15.91
N ARG A 39 -11.99 9.73 16.00
CA ARG A 39 -10.90 10.60 15.56
C ARG A 39 -10.91 10.85 14.06
N LEU A 40 -11.24 9.84 13.26
CA LEU A 40 -11.35 9.96 11.81
C LEU A 40 -12.70 10.50 11.36
N GLU A 41 -13.70 10.59 12.25
CA GLU A 41 -15.07 11.05 11.94
C GLU A 41 -15.76 10.20 10.87
N ILE A 42 -15.51 8.89 10.88
CA ILE A 42 -16.10 7.92 9.96
C ILE A 42 -17.12 7.00 10.65
N LYS A 43 -18.02 6.41 9.87
CA LYS A 43 -19.09 5.55 10.39
C LYS A 43 -18.71 4.08 10.44
N HIS A 44 -17.91 3.63 9.46
CA HIS A 44 -17.60 2.23 9.25
C HIS A 44 -16.09 2.01 9.25
N PRO A 45 -15.59 0.92 9.86
CA PRO A 45 -14.17 0.62 9.94
C PRO A 45 -13.63 0.03 8.61
N ILE A 46 -14.00 0.65 7.47
CA ILE A 46 -13.65 0.22 6.12
C ILE A 46 -12.90 1.34 5.42
N PHE A 47 -11.65 1.07 5.02
CA PHE A 47 -10.80 2.01 4.33
C PHE A 47 -10.55 1.55 2.89
N LEU A 48 -10.60 2.48 1.96
CA LEU A 48 -9.98 2.30 0.66
C LEU A 48 -8.46 2.32 0.83
N ALA A 49 -7.77 1.31 0.32
CA ALA A 49 -6.30 1.36 0.27
C ALA A 49 -5.85 2.43 -0.74
N PRO A 50 -4.80 3.19 -0.43
CA PRO A 50 -4.20 4.09 -1.41
C PRO A 50 -3.54 3.29 -2.53
N MET A 51 -3.95 3.54 -3.77
CA MET A 51 -3.46 2.83 -4.95
C MET A 51 -2.96 3.85 -5.97
N ALA A 52 -1.63 4.04 -6.03
CA ALA A 52 -1.01 4.98 -6.95
C ALA A 52 -1.38 4.65 -8.41
N GLY A 53 -1.93 5.63 -9.11
CA GLY A 53 -2.42 5.48 -10.49
C GLY A 53 -3.78 4.78 -10.64
N VAL A 54 -4.39 4.28 -9.56
CA VAL A 54 -5.70 3.60 -9.57
C VAL A 54 -6.76 4.36 -8.76
N SER A 55 -6.43 4.79 -7.53
CA SER A 55 -7.34 5.64 -6.74
C SER A 55 -7.56 6.98 -7.41
N THR A 56 -8.81 7.40 -7.54
CA THR A 56 -9.22 8.69 -8.10
C THR A 56 -9.93 9.52 -7.05
N PRO A 57 -10.07 10.83 -7.25
CA PRO A 57 -10.91 11.67 -6.41
C PRO A 57 -12.36 11.15 -6.31
N GLU A 58 -12.91 10.66 -7.41
CA GLU A 58 -14.27 10.13 -7.48
C GLU A 58 -14.42 8.89 -6.62
N LEU A 59 -13.50 7.90 -6.76
CA LEU A 59 -13.54 6.68 -5.95
C LEU A 59 -13.35 6.99 -4.46
N ALA A 60 -12.42 7.88 -4.12
CA ALA A 60 -12.20 8.29 -2.74
C ALA A 60 -13.46 8.95 -2.14
N ALA A 61 -14.11 9.86 -2.89
CA ALA A 61 -15.34 10.51 -2.47
C ALA A 61 -16.51 9.52 -2.30
N GLU A 62 -16.69 8.56 -3.23
CA GLU A 62 -17.72 7.52 -3.11
C GLU A 62 -17.57 6.71 -1.83
N VAL A 63 -16.35 6.25 -1.52
CA VAL A 63 -16.07 5.50 -0.27
C VAL A 63 -16.34 6.35 0.96
N SER A 64 -15.89 7.60 0.97
CA SER A 64 -16.11 8.55 2.08
C SER A 64 -17.61 8.84 2.28
N ASN A 65 -18.37 9.08 1.22
CA ASN A 65 -19.80 9.34 1.27
C ASN A 65 -20.61 8.14 1.82
N GLN A 66 -20.09 6.92 1.68
CA GLN A 66 -20.66 5.72 2.31
C GLN A 66 -20.23 5.53 3.77
N GLY A 67 -19.49 6.49 4.35
CA GLY A 67 -19.08 6.46 5.75
C GLY A 67 -17.84 5.62 6.04
N GLY A 68 -17.13 5.14 5.02
CA GLY A 68 -15.76 4.61 5.12
C GLY A 68 -14.70 5.71 5.07
N LEU A 69 -13.43 5.36 4.92
CA LEU A 69 -12.35 6.31 4.68
C LEU A 69 -11.85 6.17 3.25
N GLY A 70 -12.20 7.12 2.39
CA GLY A 70 -11.65 7.23 1.04
C GLY A 70 -10.16 7.51 1.05
N SER A 71 -9.46 7.21 -0.04
CA SER A 71 -8.00 7.34 -0.09
C SER A 71 -7.48 7.71 -1.47
N LEU A 72 -6.50 8.60 -1.50
CA LEU A 72 -5.71 8.93 -2.69
C LEU A 72 -4.28 8.41 -2.54
N GLY A 73 -3.77 7.69 -3.54
CA GLY A 73 -2.37 7.27 -3.63
C GLY A 73 -1.54 8.30 -4.38
N LEU A 74 -0.92 9.26 -3.68
CA LEU A 74 -0.26 10.42 -4.27
C LEU A 74 1.26 10.31 -4.39
N GLY A 75 1.87 9.23 -3.89
CA GLY A 75 3.32 9.04 -3.92
C GLY A 75 3.95 8.98 -5.33
N ALA A 76 3.13 8.84 -6.37
CA ALA A 76 3.56 8.83 -7.77
C ALA A 76 3.30 10.18 -8.50
N ASN A 77 2.92 11.23 -7.77
CA ASN A 77 2.52 12.51 -8.31
C ASN A 77 3.59 13.59 -8.06
N THR A 78 3.48 14.70 -8.79
CA THR A 78 4.12 15.96 -8.38
C THR A 78 3.30 16.61 -7.26
N ALA A 79 3.88 17.53 -6.50
CA ALA A 79 3.18 18.30 -5.48
C ALA A 79 1.96 19.06 -6.04
N GLU A 80 2.08 19.63 -7.24
CA GLU A 80 0.98 20.32 -7.93
C GLU A 80 -0.16 19.38 -8.29
N THR A 81 0.16 18.21 -8.87
CA THR A 81 -0.84 17.19 -9.20
C THR A 81 -1.51 16.64 -7.94
N ALA A 82 -0.73 16.42 -6.86
CA ALA A 82 -1.26 15.98 -5.57
C ALA A 82 -2.27 17.01 -5.02
N ARG A 83 -1.91 18.30 -5.01
CA ARG A 83 -2.82 19.39 -4.63
C ARG A 83 -4.12 19.37 -5.42
N SER A 84 -4.01 19.28 -6.76
CA SER A 84 -5.17 19.25 -7.65
C SER A 84 -6.12 18.09 -7.33
N GLN A 85 -5.58 16.87 -7.09
CA GLN A 85 -6.40 15.71 -6.75
C GLN A 85 -7.07 15.85 -5.37
N ILE A 86 -6.38 16.42 -4.37
CA ILE A 86 -6.96 16.66 -3.05
C ILE A 86 -8.11 17.67 -3.16
N LEU A 87 -7.90 18.81 -3.81
CA LEU A 87 -8.94 19.84 -3.99
C LEU A 87 -10.14 19.30 -4.78
N LYS A 88 -9.90 18.47 -5.79
CA LYS A 88 -10.97 17.80 -6.53
C LYS A 88 -11.77 16.86 -5.63
N THR A 89 -11.11 16.10 -4.75
CA THR A 89 -11.80 15.22 -3.80
C THR A 89 -12.65 16.05 -2.82
N GLN A 90 -12.12 17.15 -2.29
CA GLN A 90 -12.86 18.07 -1.40
C GLN A 90 -14.08 18.71 -2.09
N ALA A 91 -14.03 18.91 -3.40
CA ALA A 91 -15.17 19.39 -4.16
C ALA A 91 -16.27 18.32 -4.35
N LEU A 92 -15.94 17.02 -4.23
CA LEU A 92 -16.84 15.89 -4.40
C LEU A 92 -17.44 15.36 -3.09
N THR A 93 -16.81 15.66 -1.96
CA THR A 93 -17.26 15.18 -0.64
C THR A 93 -16.86 16.13 0.50
N GLU A 94 -17.76 16.28 1.46
CA GLU A 94 -17.46 16.90 2.76
C GLU A 94 -17.01 15.86 3.82
N GLN A 95 -17.05 14.59 3.46
CA GLN A 95 -16.68 13.51 4.37
C GLN A 95 -15.15 13.34 4.42
N PRO A 96 -14.61 12.80 5.54
CA PRO A 96 -13.17 12.61 5.71
C PRO A 96 -12.59 11.61 4.69
N PHE A 97 -11.37 11.91 4.23
CA PHE A 97 -10.56 11.02 3.41
C PHE A 97 -9.09 11.14 3.81
N GLN A 98 -8.28 10.18 3.40
CA GLN A 98 -6.83 10.18 3.58
C GLN A 98 -6.09 10.36 2.26
N VAL A 99 -4.85 10.84 2.36
CA VAL A 99 -3.87 10.85 1.28
C VAL A 99 -2.66 10.00 1.65
N ASN A 100 -1.93 9.48 0.65
CA ASN A 100 -0.78 8.62 0.91
C ASN A 100 0.44 9.07 0.12
N PHE A 101 1.60 9.01 0.78
CA PHE A 101 2.92 9.28 0.20
C PHE A 101 3.92 8.18 0.53
N PHE A 102 5.06 8.18 -0.18
CA PHE A 102 6.16 7.25 0.05
C PHE A 102 7.27 7.90 0.87
N CYS A 103 7.77 7.17 1.88
CA CYS A 103 8.89 7.56 2.75
C CYS A 103 10.10 6.65 2.52
N HIS A 104 10.38 6.25 1.27
CA HIS A 104 11.58 5.50 0.97
C HIS A 104 12.82 6.39 1.10
N GLN A 105 13.94 5.79 1.50
CA GLN A 105 15.23 6.48 1.45
C GLN A 105 15.63 6.65 -0.02
N SER A 106 15.97 7.89 -0.40
CA SER A 106 16.49 8.16 -1.74
C SER A 106 17.89 7.59 -1.87
N ILE A 107 18.11 6.81 -2.91
CA ILE A 107 19.37 6.12 -3.21
C ILE A 107 19.93 6.71 -4.50
N GLU A 108 21.23 7.01 -4.53
CA GLU A 108 21.92 7.31 -5.78
C GLU A 108 21.90 6.08 -6.70
N LEU A 109 21.59 6.31 -7.96
CA LEU A 109 21.58 5.27 -8.96
C LEU A 109 23.01 4.81 -9.26
N ASP A 110 23.32 3.53 -9.02
CA ASP A 110 24.57 2.93 -9.50
C ASP A 110 24.51 2.81 -11.03
N PRO A 111 25.37 3.55 -11.77
CA PRO A 111 25.31 3.58 -13.22
C PRO A 111 25.67 2.22 -13.86
N THR A 112 26.48 1.39 -13.18
CA THR A 112 26.82 0.04 -13.65
C THR A 112 25.66 -0.91 -13.55
N ILE A 113 24.97 -0.89 -12.41
CA ILE A 113 23.76 -1.70 -12.21
C ILE A 113 22.66 -1.23 -13.17
N ALA A 114 22.46 0.07 -13.30
CA ALA A 114 21.49 0.65 -14.22
C ALA A 114 21.73 0.21 -15.67
N GLN A 115 22.97 0.36 -16.18
CA GLN A 115 23.30 -0.04 -17.52
C GLN A 115 23.15 -1.55 -17.75
N THR A 116 23.60 -2.37 -16.79
CA THR A 116 23.43 -3.82 -16.86
C THR A 116 21.97 -4.23 -16.91
N TRP A 117 21.09 -3.53 -16.16
CA TRP A 117 19.65 -3.77 -16.15
C TRP A 117 18.98 -3.34 -17.45
N ILE A 118 19.39 -2.20 -18.02
CA ILE A 118 18.94 -1.73 -19.35
C ILE A 118 19.32 -2.74 -20.42
N ASP A 119 20.58 -3.19 -20.45
CA ASP A 119 21.08 -4.12 -21.46
C ASP A 119 20.41 -5.51 -21.32
N PHE A 120 20.11 -5.95 -20.12
CA PHE A 120 19.39 -7.20 -19.88
C PHE A 120 17.95 -7.14 -20.41
N LEU A 121 17.28 -6.00 -20.34
CA LEU A 121 15.91 -5.82 -20.86
C LEU A 121 15.87 -5.45 -22.35
N ARG A 122 16.99 -5.10 -22.98
CA ARG A 122 17.07 -4.71 -24.40
C ARG A 122 16.37 -5.70 -25.34
N PRO A 123 16.59 -7.03 -25.28
CA PRO A 123 15.91 -7.98 -26.16
C PRO A 123 14.38 -7.94 -26.04
N HIS A 124 13.86 -7.59 -24.86
CA HIS A 124 12.41 -7.45 -24.64
C HIS A 124 11.85 -6.17 -25.25
N PHE A 125 12.62 -5.07 -25.30
CA PHE A 125 12.25 -3.86 -26.06
C PHE A 125 12.25 -4.13 -27.55
N GLU A 126 13.30 -4.81 -28.07
CA GLU A 126 13.45 -5.15 -29.49
C GLU A 126 12.28 -6.01 -30.01
N GLN A 127 11.68 -6.86 -29.18
CA GLN A 127 10.47 -7.64 -29.53
C GLN A 127 9.28 -6.75 -29.91
N TYR A 128 9.28 -5.48 -29.46
CA TYR A 128 8.23 -4.48 -29.72
C TYR A 128 8.71 -3.35 -30.60
N ASP A 129 9.75 -3.56 -31.41
CA ASP A 129 10.36 -2.54 -32.29
C ASP A 129 10.68 -1.24 -31.52
N ALA A 130 11.15 -1.36 -30.27
CA ALA A 130 11.46 -0.24 -29.40
C ALA A 130 12.89 -0.33 -28.88
N GLU A 131 13.51 0.83 -28.62
CA GLU A 131 14.81 0.93 -27.98
C GLU A 131 14.61 1.24 -26.48
N PRO A 132 15.38 0.61 -25.57
CA PRO A 132 15.37 1.02 -24.18
C PRO A 132 15.95 2.42 -24.02
N PRO A 133 15.58 3.16 -22.94
CA PRO A 133 16.17 4.46 -22.65
C PRO A 133 17.68 4.34 -22.37
N THR A 134 18.41 5.41 -22.63
CA THR A 134 19.84 5.51 -22.32
C THR A 134 20.11 5.92 -20.87
N GLN A 135 19.10 6.43 -20.16
CA GLN A 135 19.16 6.86 -18.78
C GLN A 135 17.84 6.54 -18.07
N LEU A 136 17.93 6.22 -16.77
CA LEU A 136 16.79 6.01 -15.90
C LEU A 136 16.56 7.25 -15.02
N HIS A 137 15.30 7.55 -14.76
CA HIS A 137 14.90 8.72 -13.99
C HIS A 137 14.24 8.33 -12.67
N CYS A 138 14.46 9.15 -11.64
CA CYS A 138 13.70 9.07 -10.38
C CYS A 138 12.29 9.61 -10.62
N ILE A 139 11.36 8.74 -10.95
CA ILE A 139 9.98 9.10 -11.32
C ILE A 139 9.05 9.30 -10.12
N TYR A 140 9.48 8.92 -8.91
CA TYR A 140 8.71 9.05 -7.67
C TYR A 140 9.58 9.65 -6.58
N PRO A 141 9.39 10.95 -6.24
CA PRO A 141 10.08 11.58 -5.13
C PRO A 141 9.62 11.00 -3.79
N SER A 142 10.52 10.96 -2.83
CA SER A 142 10.17 10.61 -1.47
C SER A 142 9.61 11.81 -0.70
N PHE A 143 8.69 11.57 0.23
CA PHE A 143 8.24 12.57 1.19
C PHE A 143 9.39 13.06 2.11
N LEU A 144 10.48 12.27 2.17
CA LEU A 144 11.66 12.60 2.95
C LEU A 144 12.62 13.58 2.24
N ASP A 145 12.52 13.73 0.90
CA ASP A 145 13.52 14.49 0.12
C ASP A 145 13.39 16.01 0.33
N ASN A 146 12.15 16.48 0.51
CA ASN A 146 11.84 17.89 0.72
C ASN A 146 10.44 18.05 1.36
N ASP A 147 10.06 19.29 1.65
CA ASP A 147 8.76 19.58 2.27
C ASP A 147 7.64 19.97 1.27
N ASP A 148 7.81 19.76 -0.03
CA ASP A 148 6.82 20.16 -1.03
C ASP A 148 5.48 19.42 -0.81
N PHE A 149 5.52 18.11 -0.57
CA PHE A 149 4.32 17.33 -0.24
C PHE A 149 3.75 17.70 1.13
N LEU A 150 4.61 17.94 2.13
CA LEU A 150 4.17 18.42 3.44
C LEU A 150 3.41 19.74 3.31
N ASN A 151 3.94 20.69 2.55
CA ASN A 151 3.29 21.98 2.31
C ASN A 151 1.92 21.83 1.67
N VAL A 152 1.77 20.93 0.68
CA VAL A 152 0.48 20.60 0.06
C VAL A 152 -0.50 20.06 1.09
N VAL A 153 -0.05 19.11 1.94
CA VAL A 153 -0.90 18.51 2.97
C VAL A 153 -1.34 19.55 4.01
N LEU A 154 -0.42 20.42 4.47
CA LEU A 154 -0.71 21.47 5.43
C LEU A 154 -1.68 22.54 4.88
N GLU A 155 -1.55 22.85 3.59
CA GLU A 155 -2.44 23.80 2.90
C GLU A 155 -3.85 23.21 2.70
N THR A 156 -3.93 21.97 2.19
CA THR A 156 -5.21 21.35 1.80
C THR A 156 -5.93 20.65 2.95
N ARG A 157 -5.24 20.32 4.04
CA ARG A 157 -5.76 19.75 5.28
C ARG A 157 -6.70 18.54 5.09
N PRO A 158 -6.27 17.47 4.42
CA PRO A 158 -7.02 16.22 4.44
C PRO A 158 -7.13 15.69 5.88
N LYS A 159 -8.13 14.87 6.19
CA LYS A 159 -8.35 14.35 7.55
C LYS A 159 -7.18 13.54 8.07
N ALA A 160 -6.52 12.78 7.20
CA ALA A 160 -5.38 11.96 7.54
C ALA A 160 -4.38 11.85 6.40
N VAL A 161 -3.14 11.55 6.76
CA VAL A 161 -2.07 11.19 5.82
C VAL A 161 -1.48 9.84 6.22
N SER A 162 -1.28 8.96 5.25
CA SER A 162 -0.62 7.68 5.44
C SER A 162 0.72 7.62 4.69
N PHE A 163 1.65 6.82 5.21
CA PHE A 163 2.98 6.68 4.65
C PHE A 163 3.33 5.22 4.43
N HIS A 164 4.13 4.99 3.39
CA HIS A 164 4.61 3.66 3.00
C HIS A 164 6.13 3.67 2.89
N PHE A 165 6.80 2.54 3.16
CA PHE A 165 8.26 2.33 3.11
C PHE A 165 9.08 2.94 4.24
N GLY A 166 8.50 3.65 5.18
CA GLY A 166 9.21 4.29 6.26
C GLY A 166 8.35 5.30 7.02
N VAL A 167 8.99 6.02 7.92
CA VAL A 167 8.38 7.03 8.78
C VAL A 167 8.88 8.41 8.35
N PRO A 168 8.02 9.45 8.30
CA PRO A 168 8.45 10.82 8.02
C PRO A 168 9.46 11.35 9.03
N HIS A 169 10.15 12.42 8.67
CA HIS A 169 11.06 13.10 9.60
C HIS A 169 10.31 13.68 10.81
N PRO A 170 10.95 13.77 11.99
CA PRO A 170 10.30 14.29 13.21
C PRO A 170 9.65 15.65 13.04
N HIS A 171 10.26 16.57 12.27
CA HIS A 171 9.69 17.90 12.01
C HIS A 171 8.42 17.83 11.16
N GLN A 172 8.37 16.91 10.19
CA GLN A 172 7.20 16.67 9.33
C GLN A 172 6.04 16.09 10.16
N ILE A 173 6.32 15.12 11.03
CA ILE A 173 5.33 14.53 11.93
C ILE A 173 4.76 15.61 12.87
N GLN A 174 5.64 16.45 13.44
CA GLN A 174 5.22 17.52 14.34
C GLN A 174 4.33 18.55 13.64
N ALA A 175 4.70 18.98 12.41
CA ALA A 175 3.89 19.90 11.61
C ALA A 175 2.49 19.33 11.30
N LEU A 176 2.39 18.05 10.97
CA LEU A 176 1.11 17.39 10.73
C LEU A 176 0.25 17.33 12.00
N LYS A 177 0.83 17.03 13.15
CA LYS A 177 0.14 17.04 14.46
C LYS A 177 -0.35 18.42 14.84
N ASP A 178 0.48 19.45 14.67
CA ASP A 178 0.13 20.84 14.98
C ASP A 178 -1.01 21.33 14.08
N ALA A 179 -1.13 20.80 12.85
CA ALA A 179 -2.24 21.06 11.94
C ALA A 179 -3.50 20.21 12.24
N GLY A 180 -3.44 19.27 13.20
CA GLY A 180 -4.55 18.38 13.53
C GLY A 180 -4.78 17.26 12.51
N ILE A 181 -3.80 16.98 11.64
CA ILE A 181 -3.87 15.94 10.60
C ILE A 181 -3.39 14.61 11.20
N LEU A 182 -4.23 13.59 11.11
CA LEU A 182 -3.93 12.26 11.64
C LEU A 182 -2.92 11.52 10.77
N THR A 183 -2.03 10.75 11.40
CA THR A 183 -0.93 10.07 10.73
C THR A 183 -1.07 8.55 10.81
N MET A 184 -0.74 7.87 9.71
CA MET A 184 -0.74 6.40 9.61
C MET A 184 0.54 5.95 8.91
N VAL A 185 1.09 4.79 9.29
CA VAL A 185 2.24 4.19 8.60
C VAL A 185 2.03 2.69 8.46
N SER A 186 2.43 2.13 7.31
CA SER A 186 2.40 0.69 7.06
C SER A 186 3.55 -0.02 7.78
N ALA A 187 3.23 -1.11 8.49
CA ALA A 187 4.19 -2.03 9.09
C ALA A 187 3.97 -3.46 8.58
N THR A 188 5.05 -4.19 8.36
CA THR A 188 5.04 -5.60 7.94
C THR A 188 5.54 -6.54 9.04
N ASN A 189 6.08 -5.99 10.12
CA ASN A 189 6.61 -6.72 11.28
C ASN A 189 6.55 -5.87 12.55
N LEU A 190 6.86 -6.49 13.69
CA LEU A 190 6.80 -5.84 15.00
C LEU A 190 7.87 -4.75 15.19
N ALA A 191 9.05 -4.91 14.60
CA ALA A 191 10.11 -3.91 14.75
C ALA A 191 9.73 -2.59 14.06
N GLU A 192 9.17 -2.67 12.85
CA GLU A 192 8.61 -1.53 12.14
C GLU A 192 7.46 -0.88 12.92
N ALA A 193 6.53 -1.67 13.45
CA ALA A 193 5.42 -1.17 14.25
C ALA A 193 5.89 -0.41 15.50
N ARG A 194 6.92 -0.89 16.19
CA ARG A 194 7.52 -0.19 17.33
C ARG A 194 8.22 1.11 16.94
N ALA A 195 8.90 1.13 15.80
CA ALA A 195 9.50 2.36 15.27
C ALA A 195 8.42 3.42 14.95
N ILE A 196 7.29 2.98 14.40
CA ILE A 196 6.12 3.82 14.12
C ILE A 196 5.54 4.42 15.42
N GLU A 197 5.35 3.60 16.46
CA GLU A 197 4.88 4.07 17.76
C GLU A 197 5.86 5.06 18.41
N ALA A 198 7.16 4.74 18.37
CA ALA A 198 8.21 5.61 18.93
C ALA A 198 8.27 6.96 18.23
N ALA A 199 7.95 7.04 16.94
CA ALA A 199 7.82 8.29 16.19
C ALA A 199 6.53 9.07 16.54
N GLY A 200 5.63 8.47 17.31
CA GLY A 200 4.38 9.09 17.74
C GLY A 200 3.32 9.19 16.65
N ILE A 201 3.29 8.27 15.72
CA ILE A 201 2.24 8.11 14.70
C ILE A 201 0.94 7.65 15.35
N ASP A 202 -0.21 8.07 14.82
CA ASP A 202 -1.52 7.81 15.41
C ASP A 202 -2.04 6.39 15.18
N PHE A 203 -1.81 5.80 13.99
CA PHE A 203 -2.33 4.49 13.62
C PHE A 203 -1.30 3.67 12.84
N ILE A 204 -1.34 2.34 13.01
CA ILE A 204 -0.47 1.41 12.28
C ILE A 204 -1.31 0.62 11.27
N ILE A 205 -0.89 0.60 10.00
CA ILE A 205 -1.46 -0.26 8.97
C ILE A 205 -0.66 -1.56 8.92
N ALA A 206 -1.22 -2.64 9.47
CA ALA A 206 -0.64 -3.98 9.47
C ALA A 206 -0.78 -4.61 8.07
N GLN A 207 0.26 -4.49 7.24
CA GLN A 207 0.25 -5.04 5.89
C GLN A 207 0.79 -6.47 5.86
N GLY A 208 -0.10 -7.44 5.74
CA GLY A 208 0.26 -8.85 5.57
C GLY A 208 0.85 -9.16 4.20
N ILE A 209 1.46 -10.35 4.07
CA ILE A 209 2.09 -10.83 2.83
C ILE A 209 1.08 -11.00 1.68
N GLU A 210 -0.21 -11.14 1.99
CA GLU A 210 -1.28 -11.29 1.03
C GLU A 210 -1.63 -10.00 0.28
N ALA A 211 -1.14 -8.85 0.73
CA ALA A 211 -1.44 -7.56 0.13
C ALA A 211 -0.95 -7.46 -1.32
N GLY A 212 -1.76 -6.88 -2.20
CA GLY A 212 -1.35 -6.44 -3.54
C GLY A 212 -0.52 -5.17 -3.49
N GLY A 213 0.25 -4.92 -4.54
CA GLY A 213 1.16 -3.79 -4.64
C GLY A 213 2.44 -3.97 -3.83
N HIS A 214 3.13 -2.86 -3.60
CA HIS A 214 4.43 -2.86 -2.93
C HIS A 214 4.34 -3.32 -1.48
N ARG A 215 5.33 -4.11 -1.05
CA ARG A 215 5.52 -4.41 0.36
C ARG A 215 5.96 -3.16 1.12
N GLY A 216 5.28 -2.87 2.24
CA GLY A 216 5.55 -1.67 3.06
C GLY A 216 6.81 -1.76 3.92
N ILE A 217 7.71 -2.71 3.63
CA ILE A 217 8.96 -2.94 4.35
C ILE A 217 9.84 -1.69 4.38
N PHE A 218 10.44 -1.41 5.53
CA PHE A 218 11.39 -0.30 5.68
C PHE A 218 12.74 -0.67 5.08
N ASN A 219 13.23 -1.87 5.38
CA ASN A 219 14.43 -2.44 4.77
C ASN A 219 14.01 -3.33 3.57
N GLU A 220 14.36 -2.91 2.35
CA GLU A 220 13.99 -3.62 1.12
C GLU A 220 14.59 -5.03 0.97
N HIS A 221 15.62 -5.35 1.77
CA HIS A 221 16.28 -6.65 1.78
C HIS A 221 15.71 -7.63 2.81
N PHE A 222 14.72 -7.19 3.61
CA PHE A 222 14.14 -8.03 4.65
C PHE A 222 12.62 -7.93 4.70
N ASP A 223 11.93 -9.00 4.37
CA ASP A 223 10.49 -9.16 4.57
C ASP A 223 10.23 -10.39 5.45
N SER A 224 9.61 -10.17 6.61
CA SER A 224 9.20 -11.26 7.52
C SER A 224 8.10 -12.15 6.95
N ALA A 225 7.48 -11.75 5.85
CA ALA A 225 6.44 -12.47 5.11
C ALA A 225 5.26 -12.95 6.01
N LEU A 226 4.94 -12.21 7.07
CA LEU A 226 3.84 -12.55 7.97
C LEU A 226 2.49 -12.44 7.25
N ARG A 227 1.61 -13.43 7.48
CA ARG A 227 0.23 -13.35 7.02
C ARG A 227 -0.51 -12.23 7.76
N THR A 228 -1.51 -11.64 7.12
CA THR A 228 -2.33 -10.57 7.71
C THR A 228 -2.89 -10.96 9.08
N VAL A 229 -3.41 -12.19 9.21
CA VAL A 229 -3.93 -12.73 10.48
C VAL A 229 -2.85 -12.74 11.57
N ASP A 230 -1.68 -13.28 11.26
CA ASP A 230 -0.58 -13.43 12.22
C ASP A 230 -0.01 -12.07 12.62
N LEU A 231 0.16 -11.17 11.66
CA LEU A 231 0.64 -9.81 11.90
C LEU A 231 -0.33 -9.00 12.76
N VAL A 232 -1.65 -9.04 12.46
CA VAL A 232 -2.65 -8.34 13.26
C VAL A 232 -2.64 -8.86 14.70
N GLN A 233 -2.61 -10.17 14.91
CA GLN A 233 -2.52 -10.73 16.26
C GLN A 233 -1.27 -10.30 17.01
N LEU A 234 -0.12 -10.33 16.32
CA LEU A 234 1.16 -9.90 16.89
C LEU A 234 1.12 -8.43 17.31
N LEU A 235 0.68 -7.54 16.41
CA LEU A 235 0.71 -6.10 16.67
C LEU A 235 -0.33 -5.68 17.72
N THR A 236 -1.53 -6.27 17.72
CA THR A 236 -2.56 -5.96 18.73
C THR A 236 -2.17 -6.37 20.16
N GLN A 237 -1.28 -7.36 20.30
CA GLN A 237 -0.73 -7.77 21.58
C GLN A 237 0.40 -6.87 22.09
N HIS A 238 1.21 -6.33 21.17
CA HIS A 238 2.48 -5.67 21.49
C HIS A 238 2.51 -4.16 21.25
N CYS A 239 1.51 -3.59 20.56
CA CYS A 239 1.41 -2.16 20.28
C CYS A 239 0.24 -1.52 21.04
N GLN A 240 0.35 -0.20 21.27
CA GLN A 240 -0.70 0.62 21.88
C GLN A 240 -1.48 1.43 20.84
N CYS A 241 -0.91 1.67 19.65
CA CYS A 241 -1.61 2.31 18.54
C CYS A 241 -2.74 1.41 18.01
N PRO A 242 -3.90 1.97 17.60
CA PRO A 242 -4.92 1.21 16.89
C PRO A 242 -4.36 0.63 15.58
N ILE A 243 -4.70 -0.64 15.31
CA ILE A 243 -4.18 -1.41 14.16
C ILE A 243 -5.24 -1.46 13.06
N ILE A 244 -4.84 -1.17 11.83
CA ILE A 244 -5.65 -1.28 10.61
C ILE A 244 -5.13 -2.49 9.83
N ALA A 245 -5.98 -3.51 9.61
CA ALA A 245 -5.58 -4.72 8.88
C ALA A 245 -5.60 -4.48 7.38
N ALA A 246 -4.53 -4.82 6.67
CA ALA A 246 -4.43 -4.70 5.22
C ALA A 246 -3.79 -5.95 4.58
N GLY A 247 -4.39 -6.44 3.51
CA GLY A 247 -3.87 -7.58 2.74
C GLY A 247 -4.83 -8.76 2.67
N GLY A 248 -5.20 -9.15 1.45
CA GLY A 248 -6.04 -10.32 1.17
C GLY A 248 -7.51 -10.20 1.59
N ILE A 249 -7.98 -9.03 2.03
CA ILE A 249 -9.36 -8.82 2.49
C ILE A 249 -10.23 -8.44 1.29
N MET A 250 -11.22 -9.28 0.95
CA MET A 250 -12.06 -9.14 -0.24
C MET A 250 -13.56 -9.13 0.07
N ASN A 251 -13.97 -9.52 1.29
CA ASN A 251 -15.37 -9.61 1.69
C ASN A 251 -15.55 -9.27 3.17
N GLY A 252 -16.82 -9.08 3.60
CA GLY A 252 -17.16 -8.69 4.96
C GLY A 252 -16.84 -9.76 6.02
N THR A 253 -16.91 -11.03 5.65
CA THR A 253 -16.53 -12.14 6.57
C THR A 253 -15.04 -12.04 6.95
N GLN A 254 -14.16 -11.81 5.96
CA GLN A 254 -12.73 -11.61 6.19
C GLN A 254 -12.47 -10.31 6.97
N ALA A 255 -13.20 -9.24 6.65
CA ALA A 255 -13.13 -7.98 7.40
C ALA A 255 -13.49 -8.19 8.87
N GLN A 256 -14.63 -8.84 9.15
CA GLN A 256 -15.07 -9.16 10.51
C GLN A 256 -14.07 -10.06 11.26
N GLN A 257 -13.43 -11.00 10.56
CA GLN A 257 -12.36 -11.83 11.15
C GLN A 257 -11.21 -10.94 11.66
N MET A 258 -10.73 -9.98 10.87
CA MET A 258 -9.64 -9.08 11.31
C MET A 258 -10.06 -8.22 12.51
N LEU A 259 -11.28 -7.69 12.51
CA LEU A 259 -11.82 -6.94 13.65
C LEU A 259 -11.91 -7.81 14.90
N SER A 260 -12.30 -9.06 14.76
CA SER A 260 -12.36 -10.04 15.87
C SER A 260 -10.98 -10.38 16.44
N LEU A 261 -9.92 -10.28 15.65
CA LEU A 261 -8.53 -10.43 16.09
C LEU A 261 -7.98 -9.18 16.80
N GLY A 262 -8.73 -8.09 16.81
CA GLY A 262 -8.40 -6.84 17.49
C GLY A 262 -7.97 -5.70 16.59
N ALA A 263 -8.05 -5.84 15.27
CA ALA A 263 -7.92 -4.70 14.38
C ALA A 263 -9.04 -3.67 14.66
N SER A 264 -8.72 -2.39 14.52
CA SER A 264 -9.66 -1.28 14.68
C SER A 264 -10.38 -0.91 13.39
N ALA A 265 -9.78 -1.26 12.24
CA ALA A 265 -10.35 -1.10 10.91
C ALA A 265 -9.70 -2.09 9.94
N VAL A 266 -10.26 -2.18 8.73
CA VAL A 266 -9.72 -2.94 7.61
C VAL A 266 -9.47 -2.02 6.41
N GLN A 267 -8.41 -2.29 5.65
CA GLN A 267 -8.06 -1.54 4.45
C GLN A 267 -8.04 -2.48 3.25
N LEU A 268 -8.87 -2.20 2.25
CA LEU A 268 -9.06 -3.02 1.05
C LEU A 268 -8.56 -2.27 -0.19
N GLY A 269 -7.74 -2.94 -1.01
CA GLY A 269 -7.28 -2.40 -2.30
C GLY A 269 -7.92 -3.13 -3.47
N THR A 270 -7.50 -4.37 -3.72
CA THR A 270 -7.93 -5.19 -4.86
C THR A 270 -9.46 -5.24 -5.02
N ALA A 271 -10.21 -5.29 -3.92
CA ALA A 271 -11.67 -5.32 -3.95
C ALA A 271 -12.30 -4.10 -4.65
N PHE A 272 -11.64 -2.93 -4.59
CA PHE A 272 -12.14 -1.68 -5.19
C PHE A 272 -11.63 -1.41 -6.61
N VAL A 273 -10.70 -2.21 -7.14
CA VAL A 273 -10.10 -1.94 -8.46
C VAL A 273 -11.14 -2.03 -9.58
N GLN A 274 -12.19 -2.86 -9.43
CA GLN A 274 -13.26 -3.01 -10.42
C GLN A 274 -14.31 -1.89 -10.40
N CYS A 275 -14.34 -1.04 -9.39
CA CYS A 275 -15.26 0.10 -9.36
C CYS A 275 -15.02 0.99 -10.59
N LYS A 276 -16.08 1.44 -11.27
CA LYS A 276 -15.97 2.26 -12.50
C LYS A 276 -15.19 3.54 -12.28
N THR A 277 -15.30 4.11 -11.10
CA THR A 277 -14.61 5.31 -10.68
C THR A 277 -13.12 5.11 -10.38
N SER A 278 -12.60 3.85 -10.39
CA SER A 278 -11.15 3.62 -10.37
C SER A 278 -10.53 3.92 -11.74
N ASN A 279 -9.25 4.27 -11.77
CA ASN A 279 -8.49 4.54 -13.01
C ASN A 279 -7.84 3.26 -13.60
N ALA A 280 -8.29 2.06 -13.19
CA ALA A 280 -7.82 0.82 -13.79
C ALA A 280 -8.29 0.74 -15.26
N ASN A 281 -7.37 0.45 -16.18
CA ASN A 281 -7.72 0.28 -17.60
C ASN A 281 -8.42 -1.07 -17.84
N ASP A 282 -9.01 -1.25 -19.03
CA ASP A 282 -9.76 -2.45 -19.38
C ASP A 282 -8.90 -3.71 -19.33
N ALA A 283 -7.62 -3.63 -19.73
CA ALA A 283 -6.71 -4.77 -19.68
C ALA A 283 -6.47 -5.23 -18.22
N TYR A 284 -6.26 -4.30 -17.30
CA TYR A 284 -6.11 -4.61 -15.88
C TYR A 284 -7.40 -5.19 -15.29
N ARG A 285 -8.54 -4.57 -15.58
CA ARG A 285 -9.85 -5.08 -15.14
C ARG A 285 -10.12 -6.49 -15.66
N HIS A 286 -9.84 -6.74 -16.95
CA HIS A 286 -9.96 -8.06 -17.56
C HIS A 286 -9.04 -9.07 -16.89
N ALA A 287 -7.77 -8.74 -16.69
CA ALA A 287 -6.78 -9.62 -16.07
C ALA A 287 -7.21 -10.05 -14.65
N LEU A 288 -7.78 -9.15 -13.84
CA LEU A 288 -8.24 -9.46 -12.48
C LEU A 288 -9.35 -10.52 -12.43
N PHE A 289 -10.15 -10.68 -13.48
CA PHE A 289 -11.19 -11.72 -13.55
C PHE A 289 -10.68 -13.06 -14.07
N HIS A 290 -9.58 -13.06 -14.81
CA HIS A 290 -9.11 -14.26 -15.51
C HIS A 290 -7.82 -14.83 -14.91
N GLU A 291 -6.99 -13.98 -14.31
CA GLU A 291 -5.72 -14.37 -13.71
C GLU A 291 -5.85 -14.38 -12.18
N HIS A 292 -5.71 -15.56 -11.59
CA HIS A 292 -5.88 -15.72 -10.14
C HIS A 292 -4.57 -16.01 -9.39
N ILE A 293 -3.47 -16.15 -10.11
CA ILE A 293 -2.13 -16.37 -9.52
C ILE A 293 -1.47 -15.01 -9.33
N THR A 294 -0.98 -14.76 -8.12
CA THR A 294 -0.20 -13.56 -7.80
C THR A 294 1.17 -13.93 -7.29
N GLN A 295 2.16 -13.13 -7.63
CA GLN A 295 3.54 -13.31 -7.18
C GLN A 295 4.16 -11.99 -6.76
N ILE A 296 5.11 -12.03 -5.81
CA ILE A 296 5.92 -10.88 -5.44
C ILE A 296 7.17 -10.88 -6.33
N SER A 297 7.47 -9.73 -6.92
CA SER A 297 8.70 -9.49 -7.67
C SER A 297 9.24 -8.09 -7.38
N ALA A 298 10.57 -7.94 -7.33
CA ALA A 298 11.23 -6.65 -7.32
C ALA A 298 11.59 -6.17 -8.75
N SER A 299 11.54 -7.05 -9.74
CA SER A 299 11.99 -6.77 -11.11
C SER A 299 11.14 -5.74 -11.86
N ILE A 300 9.92 -5.47 -11.36
CA ILE A 300 9.02 -4.48 -11.97
C ILE A 300 9.42 -3.06 -11.59
N SER A 301 9.74 -2.84 -10.32
CA SER A 301 9.88 -1.48 -9.77
C SER A 301 11.18 -1.20 -9.02
N GLY A 302 11.95 -2.24 -8.69
CA GLY A 302 13.11 -2.15 -7.82
C GLY A 302 12.82 -2.48 -6.35
N ARG A 303 11.53 -2.60 -5.96
CA ARG A 303 11.11 -3.04 -4.61
C ARG A 303 10.11 -4.18 -4.70
N PRO A 304 10.11 -5.11 -3.72
CA PRO A 304 9.14 -6.21 -3.70
C PRO A 304 7.70 -5.71 -3.77
N ALA A 305 6.95 -6.21 -4.76
CA ALA A 305 5.54 -5.87 -4.95
C ALA A 305 4.77 -7.07 -5.49
N ARG A 306 3.53 -7.28 -5.01
CA ARG A 306 2.67 -8.38 -5.45
C ARG A 306 1.73 -7.95 -6.56
N GLY A 307 1.80 -8.65 -7.68
CA GLY A 307 0.90 -8.47 -8.83
C GLY A 307 0.42 -9.79 -9.39
N LEU A 308 -0.48 -9.71 -10.38
CA LEU A 308 -0.87 -10.85 -11.20
C LEU A 308 0.35 -11.42 -11.92
N LEU A 309 0.36 -12.74 -12.11
CA LEU A 309 1.43 -13.41 -12.84
C LEU A 309 1.45 -12.93 -14.30
N GLY A 310 2.58 -12.37 -14.73
CA GLY A 310 2.77 -11.82 -16.07
C GLY A 310 4.20 -12.04 -16.57
N HIS A 311 4.57 -11.38 -17.67
CA HIS A 311 5.90 -11.51 -18.29
C HIS A 311 7.05 -11.15 -17.34
N TRP A 312 6.85 -10.20 -16.44
CA TRP A 312 7.84 -9.89 -15.41
C TRP A 312 8.24 -11.10 -14.58
N HIS A 313 7.30 -11.96 -14.23
CA HIS A 313 7.53 -13.12 -13.39
C HIS A 313 8.04 -14.32 -14.19
N THR A 314 7.57 -14.49 -15.43
CA THR A 314 7.83 -15.69 -16.23
C THR A 314 9.04 -15.56 -17.16
N GLN A 315 9.43 -14.33 -17.50
CA GLN A 315 10.51 -14.08 -18.47
C GLN A 315 11.68 -13.28 -17.88
N ILE A 316 11.43 -12.42 -16.87
CA ILE A 316 12.43 -11.49 -16.34
C ILE A 316 12.95 -11.93 -14.96
N ASP A 317 12.06 -12.24 -14.01
CA ASP A 317 12.43 -12.56 -12.62
C ASP A 317 12.91 -14.01 -12.47
N LEU A 318 13.88 -14.38 -13.31
CA LEU A 318 14.48 -15.70 -13.36
C LEU A 318 15.74 -15.78 -12.48
N PRO A 319 16.16 -16.96 -12.03
CA PRO A 319 17.28 -17.12 -11.10
C PRO A 319 18.62 -16.52 -11.57
N ASN A 320 18.82 -16.39 -12.89
CA ASN A 320 20.04 -15.90 -13.51
C ASN A 320 19.97 -14.41 -13.92
N ARG A 321 18.91 -13.68 -13.57
CA ARG A 321 18.82 -12.25 -13.85
C ARG A 321 19.90 -11.47 -13.09
N PRO A 322 20.39 -10.35 -13.65
CA PRO A 322 21.30 -9.46 -12.95
C PRO A 322 20.64 -8.75 -11.75
N ALA A 323 21.43 -8.01 -11.00
CA ALA A 323 20.91 -7.11 -9.97
C ALA A 323 19.93 -6.11 -10.60
N VAL A 324 18.80 -5.92 -9.93
CA VAL A 324 17.74 -4.99 -10.35
C VAL A 324 18.20 -3.57 -10.02
N ALA A 325 17.94 -2.62 -10.92
CA ALA A 325 18.15 -1.20 -10.62
C ALA A 325 17.30 -0.76 -9.42
N ALA A 326 17.83 0.16 -8.63
CA ALA A 326 17.15 0.64 -7.42
C ALA A 326 15.77 1.26 -7.72
N TYR A 327 14.85 1.17 -6.76
CA TYR A 327 13.59 1.91 -6.79
C TYR A 327 13.87 3.42 -6.64
N PRO A 328 13.19 4.31 -7.38
CA PRO A 328 12.15 4.04 -8.39
C PRO A 328 12.69 3.98 -9.84
N TYR A 329 13.99 3.97 -10.06
CA TYR A 329 14.63 3.95 -11.39
C TYR A 329 14.28 2.70 -12.19
N CYS A 330 14.23 1.52 -11.54
CA CYS A 330 13.77 0.30 -12.17
C CYS A 330 12.34 0.46 -12.71
N TYR A 331 11.48 1.14 -11.97
CA TYR A 331 10.09 1.32 -12.37
C TYR A 331 9.94 2.25 -13.59
N ASP A 332 10.84 3.21 -13.76
CA ASP A 332 10.90 4.03 -14.99
C ASP A 332 11.09 3.14 -16.23
N LEU A 333 12.10 2.26 -16.21
CA LEU A 333 12.35 1.30 -17.29
C LEU A 333 11.16 0.34 -17.49
N GLY A 334 10.59 -0.15 -16.41
CA GLY A 334 9.43 -1.06 -16.44
C GLY A 334 8.22 -0.44 -17.10
N LYS A 335 7.92 0.83 -16.81
CA LYS A 335 6.83 1.56 -17.46
C LYS A 335 7.06 1.78 -18.95
N GLN A 336 8.30 2.05 -19.35
CA GLN A 336 8.64 2.24 -20.75
C GLN A 336 8.51 0.94 -21.54
N LEU A 337 8.95 -0.20 -20.98
CA LEU A 337 8.75 -1.52 -21.59
C LEU A 337 7.26 -1.86 -21.73
N HIS A 338 6.47 -1.66 -20.67
CA HIS A 338 5.03 -1.87 -20.71
C HIS A 338 4.36 -0.98 -21.79
N ALA A 339 4.78 0.28 -21.90
CA ALA A 339 4.26 1.19 -22.91
C ALA A 339 4.60 0.74 -24.35
N ALA A 340 5.80 0.20 -24.56
CA ALA A 340 6.21 -0.36 -25.87
C ALA A 340 5.36 -1.60 -26.21
N ALA A 341 5.21 -2.56 -25.28
CA ALA A 341 4.42 -3.76 -25.46
C ALA A 341 2.94 -3.46 -25.72
N THR A 342 2.37 -2.52 -24.97
CA THR A 342 0.95 -2.10 -25.11
C THR A 342 0.66 -1.53 -26.50
N LYS A 343 1.57 -0.80 -27.13
CA LYS A 343 1.38 -0.29 -28.51
C LYS A 343 1.20 -1.41 -29.53
N GLN A 344 1.71 -2.60 -29.25
CA GLN A 344 1.54 -3.79 -30.09
C GLN A 344 0.48 -4.77 -29.54
N GLY A 345 -0.33 -4.33 -28.57
CA GLY A 345 -1.44 -5.12 -28.02
C GLY A 345 -1.04 -6.10 -26.90
N ASP A 346 0.23 -6.15 -26.49
CA ASP A 346 0.68 -7.02 -25.40
C ASP A 346 0.59 -6.28 -24.06
N GLN A 347 -0.18 -6.85 -23.12
CA GLN A 347 -0.40 -6.34 -21.77
C GLN A 347 0.40 -7.09 -20.70
N GLY A 348 1.18 -8.11 -21.08
CA GLY A 348 1.88 -9.02 -20.17
C GLY A 348 2.95 -8.35 -19.30
N PHE A 349 3.44 -7.16 -19.67
CA PHE A 349 4.33 -6.31 -18.86
C PHE A 349 3.59 -5.32 -17.98
N GLY A 350 2.25 -5.39 -17.88
CA GLY A 350 1.48 -4.55 -16.97
C GLY A 350 1.82 -4.83 -15.49
N ALA A 351 2.01 -3.77 -14.72
CA ALA A 351 2.12 -3.86 -13.27
C ALA A 351 0.72 -3.98 -12.64
N PHE A 352 0.05 -5.10 -12.84
CA PHE A 352 -1.31 -5.35 -12.39
C PHE A 352 -1.31 -5.85 -10.94
N TRP A 353 -1.26 -4.90 -10.01
CA TRP A 353 -1.13 -5.17 -8.58
C TRP A 353 -2.39 -5.83 -8.01
N ALA A 354 -2.26 -6.99 -7.41
CA ALA A 354 -3.38 -7.73 -6.82
C ALA A 354 -2.93 -8.55 -5.60
N GLY A 355 -3.80 -8.62 -4.59
CA GLY A 355 -3.60 -9.50 -3.43
C GLY A 355 -3.91 -10.96 -3.75
N THR A 356 -3.51 -11.86 -2.84
CA THR A 356 -3.63 -13.32 -3.03
C THR A 356 -5.08 -13.81 -3.24
N ASN A 357 -6.07 -13.09 -2.72
CA ASN A 357 -7.47 -13.48 -2.80
C ASN A 357 -8.20 -12.84 -4.00
N VAL A 358 -7.47 -12.50 -5.06
CA VAL A 358 -8.01 -11.86 -6.26
C VAL A 358 -9.15 -12.64 -6.92
N SER A 359 -9.19 -13.97 -6.80
CA SER A 359 -10.30 -14.80 -7.30
C SER A 359 -11.68 -14.47 -6.71
N GLN A 360 -11.72 -13.71 -5.60
CA GLN A 360 -12.94 -13.24 -4.96
C GLN A 360 -13.35 -11.83 -5.44
N ILE A 361 -12.73 -11.32 -6.50
CA ILE A 361 -13.05 -9.98 -7.03
C ILE A 361 -14.49 -9.89 -7.52
N ARG A 362 -15.10 -8.72 -7.36
CA ARG A 362 -16.51 -8.46 -7.71
C ARG A 362 -16.59 -7.24 -8.62
N ALA A 363 -17.44 -7.33 -9.64
CA ALA A 363 -17.81 -6.17 -10.46
C ALA A 363 -18.93 -5.38 -9.75
N MET A 364 -18.55 -4.50 -8.85
CA MET A 364 -19.49 -3.68 -8.07
C MET A 364 -19.00 -2.23 -8.03
N GLU A 365 -19.91 -1.28 -7.96
CA GLU A 365 -19.60 0.10 -7.65
C GLU A 365 -19.23 0.25 -6.16
N ALA A 366 -18.47 1.27 -5.78
CA ALA A 366 -17.97 1.41 -4.42
C ALA A 366 -19.09 1.51 -3.37
N PRO A 367 -20.22 2.21 -3.59
CA PRO A 367 -21.33 2.23 -2.65
C PRO A 367 -21.95 0.83 -2.42
N ASP A 368 -22.16 0.06 -3.48
CA ASP A 368 -22.75 -1.27 -3.39
C ASP A 368 -21.78 -2.25 -2.71
N LEU A 369 -20.49 -2.15 -3.02
CA LEU A 369 -19.47 -2.96 -2.40
C LEU A 369 -19.40 -2.71 -0.89
N ILE A 370 -19.41 -1.45 -0.44
CA ILE A 370 -19.40 -1.13 1.00
C ILE A 370 -20.65 -1.67 1.69
N ASN A 371 -21.83 -1.48 1.10
CA ASN A 371 -23.08 -2.01 1.65
C ASN A 371 -23.04 -3.54 1.76
N GLN A 372 -22.52 -4.22 0.73
CA GLN A 372 -22.37 -5.67 0.74
C GLN A 372 -21.38 -6.14 1.82
N LEU A 373 -20.23 -5.46 1.97
CA LEU A 373 -19.27 -5.73 3.04
C LEU A 373 -19.90 -5.62 4.43
N LEU A 374 -20.69 -4.58 4.67
CA LEU A 374 -21.38 -4.36 5.94
C LEU A 374 -22.41 -5.46 6.24
N VAL A 375 -23.19 -5.90 5.24
CA VAL A 375 -24.12 -7.00 5.38
C VAL A 375 -23.39 -8.30 5.73
N GLU A 376 -22.31 -8.62 5.04
CA GLU A 376 -21.50 -9.82 5.26
C GLU A 376 -20.83 -9.80 6.66
N MET A 377 -20.36 -8.62 7.12
CA MET A 377 -19.78 -8.48 8.47
C MET A 377 -20.80 -8.80 9.56
N GLN A 378 -22.08 -8.47 9.37
CA GLN A 378 -23.16 -8.75 10.34
C GLN A 378 -23.58 -10.22 10.36
N GLN A 379 -23.36 -10.96 9.27
CA GLN A 379 -23.73 -12.38 9.15
C GLN A 379 -22.80 -13.33 9.89
N VAL A 380 -21.63 -12.85 10.31
CA VAL A 380 -20.68 -13.66 11.09
C VAL A 380 -21.15 -13.70 12.55
N SER A 381 -21.96 -14.71 12.87
CA SER A 381 -22.27 -15.05 14.28
C SER A 381 -21.11 -15.88 14.85
N TYR A 382 -20.57 -15.46 15.97
CA TYR A 382 -19.57 -16.21 16.74
C TYR A 382 -20.23 -17.00 17.86
#